data_ad37fdd97fd23436dbebff70a8d46c24
#
_entry.id   ad37fdd97fd23436dbebff70a8d46c24
#
_cell.length_a   1.000
_cell.length_b   1.000
_cell.length_c   1.000
_cell.angle_alpha   90.00
_cell.angle_beta   90.00
_cell.angle_gamma   90.00
#
_symmetry.space_group_name_H-M   'P 1'
#
loop_
_entity.id
_entity.type
_entity.pdbx_description
1 polymer ?
#
loop_
_entity_poly.entity_id
_entity_poly.type
_entity_poly.pdbx_seq_one_letter_code
_entity_poly.pdbx_strand_id
1 'polypeptide(L)'
;MTTVLITGAGGFIARHLAQTLTAAGIRVLGASHSGAAGTSYARVFQASLGETLLAVLASERVDAVVHTALAEGADAYRVNVDGTSRWLDEARAAGVRLQIFLSTLSAEPGALADYGRAKWVLQKRFVEADEVVFRLGVVVGDGGMYARIRSSATRAPVVPLLDGGQQLLYVAGVDTVCAVLRDAVLTGGAGLRGVAWNLVQPEPVTLRAMAAAINRLAGRRALLLPVPAGPVLAALEIAERVPLLRLPVTSTNVRGLIQQGQRRFPSDFERFGHPVQSLETLIALAGS
;
A
#
# COMPACT_ATOMS: atom_id res chain seq x y z
N MET A 1 -11.68 25.17 7.41
CA MET A 1 -11.18 23.87 7.93
C MET A 1 -11.09 22.93 6.75
N THR A 2 -9.92 22.37 6.49
CA THR A 2 -9.71 21.45 5.35
C THR A 2 -10.44 20.14 5.60
N THR A 3 -11.16 19.65 4.60
CA THR A 3 -11.89 18.38 4.64
C THR A 3 -11.24 17.38 3.68
N VAL A 4 -10.85 16.22 4.19
CA VAL A 4 -10.20 15.15 3.43
C VAL A 4 -11.07 13.90 3.43
N LEU A 5 -11.33 13.33 2.25
CA LEU A 5 -11.96 12.03 2.10
C LEU A 5 -10.90 10.96 1.85
N ILE A 6 -10.87 9.91 2.68
CA ILE A 6 -10.01 8.74 2.47
C ILE A 6 -10.87 7.58 1.98
N THR A 7 -10.58 7.07 0.79
CA THR A 7 -11.25 5.87 0.27
C THR A 7 -10.58 4.61 0.82
N GLY A 8 -11.34 3.52 1.03
CA GLY A 8 -10.79 2.34 1.70
C GLY A 8 -10.49 2.56 3.19
N ALA A 9 -11.36 3.33 3.88
CA ALA A 9 -11.17 3.84 5.23
C ALA A 9 -10.87 2.76 6.31
N GLY A 10 -11.28 1.50 6.09
CA GLY A 10 -10.93 0.37 6.97
C GLY A 10 -9.52 -0.18 6.78
N GLY A 11 -8.80 0.27 5.73
CA GLY A 11 -7.46 -0.19 5.39
C GLY A 11 -6.39 0.24 6.41
N PHE A 12 -5.27 -0.48 6.42
CA PHE A 12 -4.15 -0.24 7.33
C PHE A 12 -3.63 1.21 7.24
N ILE A 13 -3.17 1.64 6.06
CA ILE A 13 -2.63 2.99 5.88
C ILE A 13 -3.71 4.05 6.10
N ALA A 14 -4.95 3.79 5.66
CA ALA A 14 -6.06 4.72 5.81
C ALA A 14 -6.36 5.07 7.28
N ARG A 15 -6.34 4.07 8.17
CA ARG A 15 -6.58 4.27 9.62
C ARG A 15 -5.49 5.12 10.27
N HIS A 16 -4.21 4.85 9.99
CA HIS A 16 -3.08 5.64 10.48
C HIS A 16 -3.11 7.07 9.91
N LEU A 17 -3.40 7.21 8.61
CA LEU A 17 -3.54 8.53 7.99
C LEU A 17 -4.68 9.33 8.60
N ALA A 18 -5.83 8.71 8.88
CA ALA A 18 -6.94 9.38 9.52
C ALA A 18 -6.56 9.93 10.91
N GLN A 19 -5.83 9.16 11.71
CA GLN A 19 -5.30 9.61 12.99
C GLN A 19 -4.34 10.81 12.82
N THR A 20 -3.38 10.70 11.90
CA THR A 20 -2.39 11.74 11.63
C THR A 20 -3.04 13.04 11.16
N LEU A 21 -4.03 12.97 10.26
CA LEU A 21 -4.74 14.14 9.75
C LEU A 21 -5.65 14.77 10.81
N THR A 22 -6.34 13.95 11.60
CA THR A 22 -7.20 14.44 12.71
C THR A 22 -6.37 15.14 13.78
N ALA A 23 -5.19 14.59 14.13
CA ALA A 23 -4.25 15.23 15.06
C ALA A 23 -3.72 16.59 14.53
N ALA A 24 -3.68 16.78 13.21
CA ALA A 24 -3.34 18.04 12.56
C ALA A 24 -4.53 19.02 12.42
N GLY A 25 -5.68 18.73 13.02
CA GLY A 25 -6.88 19.59 12.97
C GLY A 25 -7.64 19.54 11.65
N ILE A 26 -7.41 18.52 10.83
CA ILE A 26 -8.08 18.30 9.54
C ILE A 26 -9.36 17.46 9.77
N ARG A 27 -10.46 17.86 9.15
CA ARG A 27 -11.70 17.07 9.15
C ARG A 27 -11.55 15.89 8.21
N VAL A 28 -11.60 14.67 8.75
CA VAL A 28 -11.38 13.45 7.97
C VAL A 28 -12.69 12.69 7.79
N LEU A 29 -13.02 12.40 6.54
CA LEU A 29 -14.13 11.56 6.12
C LEU A 29 -13.59 10.24 5.59
N GLY A 30 -14.36 9.17 5.77
CA GLY A 30 -14.03 7.84 5.26
C GLY A 30 -15.05 7.36 4.25
N ALA A 31 -14.60 6.63 3.22
CA ALA A 31 -15.44 5.81 2.38
C ALA A 31 -14.95 4.35 2.45
N SER A 32 -15.82 3.41 2.81
CA SER A 32 -15.49 1.99 2.91
C SER A 32 -16.64 1.10 2.46
N HIS A 33 -16.31 -0.08 1.95
CA HIS A 33 -17.29 -1.07 1.54
C HIS A 33 -18.27 -1.47 2.68
N SER A 34 -17.76 -1.64 3.89
CA SER A 34 -18.60 -2.04 5.05
C SER A 34 -19.31 -0.87 5.73
N GLY A 35 -19.03 0.37 5.37
CA GLY A 35 -19.50 1.55 6.11
C GLY A 35 -18.86 1.68 7.50
N ALA A 36 -17.91 0.81 7.84
CA ALA A 36 -17.20 0.82 9.12
C ALA A 36 -15.74 1.25 8.93
N ALA A 37 -15.24 2.02 9.89
CA ALA A 37 -13.83 2.41 9.98
C ALA A 37 -13.50 2.75 11.45
N GLY A 38 -12.23 3.07 11.72
CA GLY A 38 -11.78 3.48 13.07
C GLY A 38 -12.40 4.81 13.52
N THR A 39 -12.17 5.16 14.78
CA THR A 39 -12.78 6.31 15.47
C THR A 39 -12.27 7.68 15.04
N SER A 40 -11.22 7.76 14.22
CA SER A 40 -10.58 9.01 13.80
C SER A 40 -11.27 9.70 12.59
N TYR A 41 -12.39 9.15 12.13
CA TYR A 41 -13.20 9.75 11.07
C TYR A 41 -14.36 10.54 11.66
N ALA A 42 -14.56 11.78 11.19
CA ALA A 42 -15.74 12.58 11.54
C ALA A 42 -17.03 11.93 11.04
N ARG A 43 -16.95 11.24 9.89
CA ARG A 43 -18.05 10.45 9.31
C ARG A 43 -17.49 9.39 8.36
N VAL A 44 -18.16 8.24 8.30
CA VAL A 44 -17.86 7.16 7.34
C VAL A 44 -19.07 6.90 6.47
N PHE A 45 -18.83 6.85 5.16
CA PHE A 45 -19.84 6.53 4.16
C PHE A 45 -19.62 5.10 3.65
N GLN A 46 -20.71 4.40 3.43
CA GLN A 46 -20.63 3.11 2.75
C GLN A 46 -20.53 3.36 1.24
N ALA A 47 -19.41 2.94 0.66
CA ALA A 47 -19.18 3.02 -0.78
C ALA A 47 -18.15 1.98 -1.20
N SER A 48 -18.48 1.22 -2.23
CA SER A 48 -17.60 0.24 -2.88
C SER A 48 -16.99 0.84 -4.13
N LEU A 49 -15.82 0.35 -4.54
CA LEU A 49 -15.27 0.68 -5.85
C LEU A 49 -16.27 0.33 -6.95
N GLY A 50 -16.56 1.31 -7.84
CA GLY A 50 -17.57 1.23 -8.87
C GLY A 50 -18.89 1.93 -8.53
N GLU A 51 -19.18 2.20 -7.25
CA GLU A 51 -20.28 3.07 -6.83
C GLU A 51 -19.89 4.56 -6.93
N THR A 52 -20.87 5.45 -6.95
CA THR A 52 -20.63 6.90 -7.05
C THR A 52 -20.29 7.53 -5.71
N LEU A 53 -19.38 8.50 -5.70
CA LEU A 53 -19.07 9.37 -4.55
C LEU A 53 -19.67 10.78 -4.70
N LEU A 54 -20.36 11.09 -5.78
CA LEU A 54 -20.85 12.46 -6.07
C LEU A 54 -21.68 13.06 -4.95
N ALA A 55 -22.58 12.28 -4.33
CA ALA A 55 -23.40 12.77 -3.23
C ALA A 55 -22.56 13.17 -2.02
N VAL A 56 -21.53 12.39 -1.69
CA VAL A 56 -20.60 12.67 -0.59
C VAL A 56 -19.75 13.91 -0.90
N LEU A 57 -19.18 13.95 -2.11
CA LEU A 57 -18.33 15.07 -2.55
C LEU A 57 -19.07 16.41 -2.54
N ALA A 58 -20.32 16.42 -3.00
CA ALA A 58 -21.15 17.61 -3.05
C ALA A 58 -21.61 18.08 -1.66
N SER A 59 -22.10 17.14 -0.81
CA SER A 59 -22.67 17.48 0.50
C SER A 59 -21.62 17.89 1.54
N GLU A 60 -20.40 17.32 1.48
CA GLU A 60 -19.38 17.47 2.51
C GLU A 60 -18.28 18.52 2.19
N ARG A 61 -18.33 19.14 1.02
CA ARG A 61 -17.32 20.12 0.55
C ARG A 61 -15.90 19.61 0.72
N VAL A 62 -15.61 18.47 0.06
CA VAL A 62 -14.31 17.80 0.15
C VAL A 62 -13.24 18.63 -0.56
N ASP A 63 -12.15 18.95 0.14
CA ASP A 63 -10.99 19.69 -0.40
C ASP A 63 -9.97 18.76 -1.05
N ALA A 64 -9.78 17.56 -0.47
CA ALA A 64 -8.83 16.58 -0.98
C ALA A 64 -9.37 15.16 -0.85
N VAL A 65 -8.96 14.27 -1.77
CA VAL A 65 -9.24 12.83 -1.73
C VAL A 65 -7.93 12.05 -1.69
N VAL A 66 -7.82 11.10 -0.76
CA VAL A 66 -6.71 10.14 -0.71
C VAL A 66 -7.24 8.75 -1.10
N HIS A 67 -6.76 8.25 -2.24
CA HIS A 67 -7.19 6.98 -2.81
C HIS A 67 -6.36 5.82 -2.27
N THR A 68 -6.92 5.10 -1.29
CA THR A 68 -6.31 3.90 -0.70
C THR A 68 -7.15 2.63 -0.90
N ALA A 69 -8.37 2.76 -1.44
CA ALA A 69 -9.25 1.62 -1.68
C ALA A 69 -8.61 0.59 -2.62
N LEU A 70 -8.84 -0.68 -2.33
CA LEU A 70 -8.39 -1.81 -3.12
C LEU A 70 -9.44 -2.92 -3.04
N ALA A 71 -9.92 -3.35 -4.20
CA ALA A 71 -10.74 -4.55 -4.33
C ALA A 71 -9.85 -5.78 -4.54
N GLU A 72 -10.26 -6.91 -3.96
CA GLU A 72 -9.63 -8.23 -4.13
C GLU A 72 -10.63 -9.18 -4.81
N GLY A 73 -10.13 -10.30 -5.35
CA GLY A 73 -10.97 -11.33 -6.00
C GLY A 73 -10.77 -11.41 -7.51
N ALA A 74 -11.61 -12.20 -8.19
CA ALA A 74 -11.45 -12.55 -9.60
C ALA A 74 -11.50 -11.33 -10.55
N ASP A 75 -12.37 -10.37 -10.27
CA ASP A 75 -12.55 -9.14 -11.07
C ASP A 75 -11.71 -7.96 -10.57
N ALA A 76 -10.76 -8.20 -9.66
CA ALA A 76 -10.02 -7.15 -8.96
C ALA A 76 -9.38 -6.13 -9.91
N TYR A 77 -8.79 -6.59 -11.02
CA TYR A 77 -8.18 -5.69 -12.00
C TYR A 77 -9.18 -4.66 -12.51
N ARG A 78 -10.29 -5.13 -13.07
CA ARG A 78 -11.33 -4.26 -13.65
C ARG A 78 -11.96 -3.35 -12.61
N VAL A 79 -12.35 -3.91 -11.45
CA VAL A 79 -12.98 -3.13 -10.38
C VAL A 79 -12.06 -2.02 -9.86
N ASN A 80 -10.77 -2.31 -9.67
CA ASN A 80 -9.81 -1.30 -9.23
C ASN A 80 -9.58 -0.22 -10.27
N VAL A 81 -9.38 -0.60 -11.56
CA VAL A 81 -9.13 0.38 -12.62
C VAL A 81 -10.35 1.25 -12.87
N ASP A 82 -11.50 0.65 -13.13
CA ASP A 82 -12.72 1.39 -13.48
C ASP A 82 -13.25 2.20 -12.29
N GLY A 83 -13.30 1.59 -11.10
CA GLY A 83 -13.83 2.22 -9.91
C GLY A 83 -12.98 3.39 -9.42
N THR A 84 -11.65 3.22 -9.36
CA THR A 84 -10.75 4.32 -8.95
C THR A 84 -10.71 5.43 -10.01
N SER A 85 -10.74 5.07 -11.29
CA SER A 85 -10.82 6.06 -12.38
C SER A 85 -12.09 6.90 -12.29
N ARG A 86 -13.22 6.25 -12.04
CA ARG A 86 -14.49 6.95 -11.84
C ARG A 86 -14.41 7.92 -10.66
N TRP A 87 -13.86 7.52 -9.53
CA TRP A 87 -13.74 8.39 -8.37
C TRP A 87 -12.78 9.57 -8.61
N LEU A 88 -11.71 9.38 -9.39
CA LEU A 88 -10.86 10.47 -9.85
C LEU A 88 -11.67 11.51 -10.65
N ASP A 89 -12.46 11.05 -11.62
CA ASP A 89 -13.23 11.93 -12.49
C ASP A 89 -14.36 12.64 -11.72
N GLU A 90 -15.09 11.93 -10.85
CA GLU A 90 -16.14 12.49 -9.99
C GLU A 90 -15.59 13.56 -9.02
N ALA A 91 -14.41 13.31 -8.43
CA ALA A 91 -13.77 14.29 -7.55
C ALA A 91 -13.35 15.55 -8.32
N ARG A 92 -12.79 15.40 -9.53
CA ARG A 92 -12.47 16.54 -10.40
C ARG A 92 -13.73 17.33 -10.79
N ALA A 93 -14.78 16.65 -11.20
CA ALA A 93 -16.07 17.27 -11.56
C ALA A 93 -16.70 18.01 -10.37
N ALA A 94 -16.53 17.52 -9.15
CA ALA A 94 -16.98 18.15 -7.91
C ALA A 94 -16.08 19.30 -7.43
N GLY A 95 -14.99 19.62 -8.14
CA GLY A 95 -14.08 20.71 -7.80
C GLY A 95 -13.10 20.39 -6.66
N VAL A 96 -12.84 19.12 -6.35
CA VAL A 96 -11.82 18.70 -5.40
C VAL A 96 -10.45 19.19 -5.88
N ARG A 97 -9.73 19.90 -5.02
CA ARG A 97 -8.50 20.61 -5.40
C ARG A 97 -7.26 19.74 -5.43
N LEU A 98 -7.26 18.62 -4.71
CA LEU A 98 -6.12 17.71 -4.59
C LEU A 98 -6.59 16.27 -4.55
N GLN A 99 -5.97 15.41 -5.35
CA GLN A 99 -6.12 13.98 -5.20
C GLN A 99 -4.75 13.32 -5.03
N ILE A 100 -4.66 12.39 -4.10
CA ILE A 100 -3.44 11.63 -3.80
C ILE A 100 -3.73 10.16 -4.06
N PHE A 101 -2.95 9.54 -4.92
CA PHE A 101 -3.07 8.12 -5.22
C PHE A 101 -1.91 7.32 -4.62
N LEU A 102 -2.22 6.29 -3.83
CA LEU A 102 -1.23 5.35 -3.34
C LEU A 102 -1.01 4.24 -4.35
N SER A 103 0.09 4.36 -5.08
CA SER A 103 0.61 3.36 -6.01
C SER A 103 1.60 2.43 -5.31
N THR A 104 2.32 1.63 -6.06
CA THR A 104 3.29 0.64 -5.56
C THR A 104 4.53 0.59 -6.45
N LEU A 105 5.66 0.13 -5.92
CA LEU A 105 6.86 -0.14 -6.73
C LEU A 105 6.63 -1.24 -7.76
N SER A 106 5.66 -2.14 -7.56
CA SER A 106 5.28 -3.15 -8.56
C SER A 106 4.41 -2.61 -9.70
N ALA A 107 4.03 -1.32 -9.67
CA ALA A 107 3.30 -0.67 -10.74
C ALA A 107 4.23 -0.37 -11.92
N GLU A 108 4.17 -1.20 -12.95
CA GLU A 108 5.02 -1.11 -14.14
C GLU A 108 4.35 -1.75 -15.36
N PRO A 109 4.79 -1.42 -16.61
CA PRO A 109 4.18 -1.94 -17.83
C PRO A 109 4.23 -3.47 -17.93
N GLY A 110 5.31 -4.09 -17.41
CA GLY A 110 5.54 -5.54 -17.45
C GLY A 110 5.12 -6.27 -16.17
N ALA A 111 4.28 -5.66 -15.33
CA ALA A 111 3.82 -6.30 -14.10
C ALA A 111 3.06 -7.61 -14.39
N LEU A 112 3.49 -8.71 -13.75
CA LEU A 112 2.88 -10.03 -13.95
C LEU A 112 1.54 -10.13 -13.23
N ALA A 113 1.43 -9.58 -12.03
CA ALA A 113 0.23 -9.65 -11.22
C ALA A 113 -0.77 -8.53 -11.58
N ASP A 114 -2.06 -8.87 -11.54
CA ASP A 114 -3.18 -7.92 -11.77
C ASP A 114 -3.10 -6.68 -10.89
N TYR A 115 -2.67 -6.83 -9.66
CA TYR A 115 -2.44 -5.73 -8.73
C TYR A 115 -1.45 -4.71 -9.29
N GLY A 116 -0.28 -5.15 -9.76
CA GLY A 116 0.74 -4.27 -10.33
C GLY A 116 0.27 -3.62 -11.63
N ARG A 117 -0.41 -4.39 -12.49
CA ARG A 117 -0.99 -3.88 -13.75
C ARG A 117 -2.06 -2.81 -13.49
N ALA A 118 -2.99 -3.07 -12.57
CA ALA A 118 -4.03 -2.09 -12.21
C ALA A 118 -3.43 -0.81 -11.63
N LYS A 119 -2.46 -0.95 -10.71
CA LYS A 119 -1.74 0.19 -10.13
C LYS A 119 -0.96 0.97 -11.17
N TRP A 120 -0.38 0.32 -12.18
CA TRP A 120 0.30 0.99 -13.29
C TRP A 120 -0.63 1.84 -14.13
N VAL A 121 -1.78 1.29 -14.56
CA VAL A 121 -2.79 2.02 -15.34
C VAL A 121 -3.28 3.24 -14.56
N LEU A 122 -3.63 3.05 -13.30
CA LEU A 122 -4.12 4.13 -12.44
C LEU A 122 -3.04 5.18 -12.17
N GLN A 123 -1.80 4.76 -11.89
CA GLN A 123 -0.68 5.68 -11.70
C GLN A 123 -0.52 6.63 -12.90
N LYS A 124 -0.52 6.09 -14.12
CA LYS A 124 -0.47 6.92 -15.33
C LYS A 124 -1.62 7.90 -15.39
N ARG A 125 -2.84 7.44 -15.16
CA ARG A 125 -4.04 8.29 -15.21
C ARG A 125 -3.99 9.44 -14.19
N PHE A 126 -3.51 9.19 -12.95
CA PHE A 126 -3.35 10.24 -11.95
C PHE A 126 -2.23 11.23 -12.30
N VAL A 127 -1.11 10.75 -12.83
CA VAL A 127 -0.01 11.61 -13.32
C VAL A 127 -0.49 12.49 -14.49
N GLU A 128 -1.19 11.92 -15.48
CA GLU A 128 -1.76 12.64 -16.61
C GLU A 128 -2.84 13.65 -16.20
N ALA A 129 -3.52 13.39 -15.08
CA ALA A 129 -4.49 14.30 -14.47
C ALA A 129 -3.87 15.41 -13.62
N ASP A 130 -2.53 15.50 -13.57
CA ASP A 130 -1.76 16.43 -12.72
C ASP A 130 -2.06 16.28 -11.23
N GLU A 131 -2.23 15.04 -10.78
CA GLU A 131 -2.46 14.72 -9.37
C GLU A 131 -1.20 14.14 -8.71
N VAL A 132 -1.24 13.98 -7.38
CA VAL A 132 -0.10 13.48 -6.61
C VAL A 132 -0.12 11.95 -6.55
N VAL A 133 1.01 11.32 -6.83
CA VAL A 133 1.15 9.86 -6.76
C VAL A 133 2.36 9.48 -5.91
N PHE A 134 2.13 8.61 -4.92
CA PHE A 134 3.20 7.98 -4.16
C PHE A 134 3.28 6.48 -4.45
N ARG A 135 4.47 6.02 -4.81
CA ARG A 135 4.78 4.59 -4.99
C ARG A 135 5.39 4.05 -3.71
N LEU A 136 4.68 3.14 -3.08
CA LEU A 136 5.07 2.52 -1.83
C LEU A 136 5.70 1.14 -2.06
N GLY A 137 6.63 0.77 -1.20
CA GLY A 137 7.11 -0.59 -1.03
C GLY A 137 6.35 -1.31 0.09
N VAL A 138 7.07 -2.00 0.96
CA VAL A 138 6.52 -2.61 2.17
C VAL A 138 6.41 -1.54 3.26
N VAL A 139 5.19 -1.20 3.64
CA VAL A 139 4.94 -0.27 4.75
C VAL A 139 4.99 -1.05 6.06
N VAL A 140 5.95 -0.68 6.92
CA VAL A 140 6.18 -1.30 8.23
C VAL A 140 5.22 -0.68 9.26
N GLY A 141 4.41 -1.53 9.90
CA GLY A 141 3.38 -1.14 10.88
C GLY A 141 2.56 -2.34 11.33
N ASP A 142 1.36 -2.12 11.85
CA ASP A 142 0.48 -3.18 12.37
C ASP A 142 -0.36 -3.90 11.30
N GLY A 143 -0.13 -3.63 10.00
CA GLY A 143 -0.96 -4.17 8.92
C GLY A 143 -0.23 -4.47 7.60
N GLY A 144 -1.02 -4.75 6.57
CA GLY A 144 -0.52 -4.96 5.22
C GLY A 144 0.41 -6.16 5.04
N MET A 145 1.34 -6.04 4.08
CA MET A 145 2.31 -7.09 3.77
C MET A 145 3.29 -7.33 4.93
N TYR A 146 3.71 -6.28 5.63
CA TYR A 146 4.60 -6.41 6.77
C TYR A 146 3.99 -7.28 7.87
N ALA A 147 2.72 -7.10 8.22
CA ALA A 147 2.06 -7.92 9.24
C ALA A 147 1.99 -9.40 8.83
N ARG A 148 1.82 -9.70 7.54
CA ARG A 148 1.89 -11.08 7.01
C ARG A 148 3.29 -11.68 7.17
N ILE A 149 4.34 -10.93 6.81
CA ILE A 149 5.74 -11.35 6.99
C ILE A 149 6.03 -11.57 8.49
N ARG A 150 5.65 -10.62 9.35
CA ARG A 150 5.81 -10.72 10.81
C ARG A 150 5.10 -11.95 11.36
N SER A 151 3.86 -12.17 10.98
CA SER A 151 3.09 -13.35 11.41
C SER A 151 3.76 -14.65 10.99
N SER A 152 4.23 -14.76 9.75
CA SER A 152 4.96 -15.94 9.26
C SER A 152 6.26 -16.14 10.01
N ALA A 153 7.02 -15.08 10.24
CA ALA A 153 8.31 -15.14 10.93
C ALA A 153 8.17 -15.52 12.43
N THR A 154 7.04 -15.18 13.09
CA THR A 154 6.89 -15.36 14.54
C THR A 154 6.05 -16.56 14.95
N ARG A 155 5.20 -17.11 14.08
CA ARG A 155 4.29 -18.20 14.44
C ARG A 155 4.87 -19.61 14.27
N ALA A 156 5.76 -19.77 13.29
CA ALA A 156 6.33 -21.09 12.99
C ALA A 156 7.78 -21.22 13.48
N PRO A 157 8.21 -22.42 13.92
CA PRO A 157 9.62 -22.67 14.26
C PRO A 157 10.53 -22.69 13.02
N VAL A 158 9.95 -22.90 11.83
CA VAL A 158 10.65 -22.90 10.54
C VAL A 158 9.93 -21.94 9.60
N VAL A 159 10.67 -21.02 9.01
CA VAL A 159 10.18 -20.05 8.02
C VAL A 159 10.80 -20.36 6.67
N PRO A 160 10.07 -20.89 5.70
CA PRO A 160 10.59 -21.13 4.38
C PRO A 160 10.79 -19.80 3.64
N LEU A 161 11.97 -19.60 3.10
CA LEU A 161 12.34 -18.42 2.31
C LEU A 161 12.70 -18.82 0.89
N LEU A 162 11.91 -18.38 -0.08
CA LEU A 162 12.16 -18.61 -1.50
C LEU A 162 13.56 -18.10 -1.88
N ASP A 163 14.36 -18.94 -2.53
CA ASP A 163 15.75 -18.66 -2.92
C ASP A 163 16.57 -18.01 -1.79
N GLY A 164 16.36 -18.52 -0.56
CA GLY A 164 17.03 -18.03 0.64
C GLY A 164 16.60 -16.65 1.11
N GLY A 165 15.54 -16.06 0.54
CA GLY A 165 15.02 -14.75 0.92
C GLY A 165 15.88 -13.58 0.46
N GLN A 166 16.56 -13.70 -0.68
CA GLN A 166 17.44 -12.66 -1.22
C GLN A 166 16.68 -11.53 -1.94
N GLN A 167 15.36 -11.65 -2.10
CA GLN A 167 14.53 -10.63 -2.71
C GLN A 167 14.64 -9.30 -1.95
N LEU A 168 14.92 -8.22 -2.67
CA LEU A 168 15.02 -6.88 -2.12
C LEU A 168 13.62 -6.33 -1.82
N LEU A 169 13.44 -5.84 -0.61
CA LEU A 169 12.26 -5.15 -0.14
C LEU A 169 12.62 -3.69 0.16
N TYR A 170 11.93 -2.79 -0.46
CA TYR A 170 11.99 -1.38 -0.15
C TYR A 170 10.94 -1.08 0.92
N VAL A 171 11.36 -0.46 2.01
CA VAL A 171 10.52 -0.26 3.19
C VAL A 171 10.29 1.22 3.50
N ALA A 172 9.21 1.52 4.19
CA ALA A 172 8.98 2.81 4.85
C ALA A 172 8.12 2.58 6.11
N GLY A 173 8.33 3.35 7.17
CA GLY A 173 7.45 3.30 8.35
C GLY A 173 6.09 3.93 8.05
N VAL A 174 5.01 3.35 8.60
CA VAL A 174 3.65 3.87 8.41
C VAL A 174 3.51 5.32 8.87
N ASP A 175 4.16 5.68 9.98
CA ASP A 175 4.10 7.04 10.53
C ASP A 175 4.75 8.05 9.57
N THR A 176 5.89 7.70 8.98
CA THR A 176 6.56 8.53 7.98
C THR A 176 5.72 8.67 6.71
N VAL A 177 5.15 7.56 6.23
CA VAL A 177 4.22 7.60 5.07
C VAL A 177 3.05 8.54 5.37
N CYS A 178 2.41 8.41 6.53
CA CYS A 178 1.29 9.26 6.92
C CYS A 178 1.69 10.73 7.13
N ALA A 179 2.90 10.99 7.64
CA ALA A 179 3.42 12.35 7.78
C ALA A 179 3.62 13.02 6.41
N VAL A 180 4.24 12.33 5.44
CA VAL A 180 4.39 12.84 4.06
C VAL A 180 3.03 13.09 3.40
N LEU A 181 2.07 12.18 3.58
CA LEU A 181 0.71 12.37 3.05
C LEU A 181 0.00 13.57 3.68
N ARG A 182 0.15 13.77 4.99
CA ARG A 182 -0.35 14.97 5.70
C ARG A 182 0.26 16.24 5.12
N ASP A 183 1.56 16.27 4.93
CA ASP A 183 2.28 17.44 4.43
C ASP A 183 1.87 17.75 2.98
N ALA A 184 1.67 16.71 2.15
CA ALA A 184 1.10 16.87 0.82
C ALA A 184 -0.33 17.46 0.85
N VAL A 185 -1.17 17.05 1.81
CA VAL A 185 -2.51 17.65 2.01
C VAL A 185 -2.40 19.11 2.42
N LEU A 186 -1.55 19.44 3.41
CA LEU A 186 -1.39 20.81 3.94
C LEU A 186 -0.84 21.77 2.90
N THR A 187 0.05 21.31 2.02
CA THR A 187 0.63 22.12 0.92
C THR A 187 -0.23 22.15 -0.35
N GLY A 188 -1.38 21.44 -0.36
CA GLY A 188 -2.19 21.28 -1.57
C GLY A 188 -1.48 20.55 -2.70
N GLY A 189 -0.48 19.71 -2.38
CA GLY A 189 0.34 18.98 -3.35
C GLY A 189 1.36 19.85 -4.10
N ALA A 190 1.71 21.03 -3.58
CA ALA A 190 2.65 21.94 -4.23
C ALA A 190 4.00 21.25 -4.49
N GLY A 191 4.46 21.29 -5.76
CA GLY A 191 5.72 20.68 -6.20
C GLY A 191 5.71 19.14 -6.27
N LEU A 192 4.54 18.50 -6.07
CA LEU A 192 4.40 17.03 -6.08
C LEU A 192 3.52 16.51 -7.20
N ARG A 193 2.78 17.39 -7.90
CA ARG A 193 1.80 17.01 -8.91
C ARG A 193 2.44 16.50 -10.21
N GLY A 194 1.73 15.67 -10.95
CA GLY A 194 2.12 15.19 -12.26
C GLY A 194 3.32 14.23 -12.28
N VAL A 195 3.76 13.76 -11.10
CA VAL A 195 4.90 12.86 -10.93
C VAL A 195 4.56 11.73 -9.97
N ALA A 196 5.14 10.55 -10.20
CA ALA A 196 5.05 9.41 -9.29
C ALA A 196 6.32 9.29 -8.42
N TRP A 197 6.21 9.62 -7.14
CA TRP A 197 7.30 9.66 -6.16
C TRP A 197 7.49 8.33 -5.46
N ASN A 198 8.72 7.82 -5.41
CA ASN A 198 9.04 6.59 -4.67
C ASN A 198 9.24 6.91 -3.17
N LEU A 199 8.20 6.72 -2.39
CA LEU A 199 8.23 6.96 -0.94
C LEU A 199 8.68 5.70 -0.20
N VAL A 200 9.98 5.46 -0.23
CA VAL A 200 10.65 4.32 0.39
C VAL A 200 12.03 4.72 0.91
N GLN A 201 12.53 4.03 1.92
CA GLN A 201 13.89 4.23 2.42
C GLN A 201 14.92 4.02 1.28
N PRO A 202 16.06 4.77 1.30
CA PRO A 202 17.07 4.67 0.25
C PRO A 202 17.67 3.28 0.09
N GLU A 203 17.92 2.60 1.22
CA GLU A 203 18.53 1.27 1.22
C GLU A 203 17.48 0.18 1.33
N PRO A 204 17.40 -0.73 0.34
CA PRO A 204 16.52 -1.88 0.43
C PRO A 204 17.05 -2.91 1.42
N VAL A 205 16.16 -3.72 1.96
CA VAL A 205 16.51 -4.86 2.83
C VAL A 205 16.13 -6.16 2.15
N THR A 206 16.83 -7.26 2.43
CA THR A 206 16.39 -8.57 1.93
C THR A 206 15.22 -9.10 2.78
N LEU A 207 14.35 -9.91 2.17
CA LEU A 207 13.29 -10.62 2.92
C LEU A 207 13.89 -11.43 4.08
N ARG A 208 15.09 -12.04 3.88
CA ARG A 208 15.82 -12.76 4.93
C ARG A 208 16.23 -11.84 6.07
N ALA A 209 16.80 -10.68 5.76
CA ALA A 209 17.19 -9.70 6.79
C ALA A 209 15.98 -9.21 7.58
N MET A 210 14.87 -8.92 6.91
CA MET A 210 13.61 -8.53 7.56
C MET A 210 13.10 -9.64 8.49
N ALA A 211 13.01 -10.89 8.02
CA ALA A 211 12.55 -12.01 8.84
C ALA A 211 13.48 -12.27 10.05
N ALA A 212 14.80 -12.15 9.86
CA ALA A 212 15.79 -12.28 10.93
C ALA A 212 15.66 -11.17 11.99
N ALA A 213 15.47 -9.91 11.55
CA ALA A 213 15.27 -8.78 12.46
C ALA A 213 13.98 -8.92 13.27
N ILE A 214 12.88 -9.33 12.61
CA ILE A 214 11.60 -9.62 13.29
C ILE A 214 11.77 -10.71 14.36
N ASN A 215 12.43 -11.84 14.01
CA ASN A 215 12.69 -12.91 14.96
C ASN A 215 13.49 -12.43 16.16
N ARG A 216 14.58 -11.71 15.92
CA ARG A 216 15.46 -11.18 16.97
C ARG A 216 14.70 -10.25 17.92
N LEU A 217 13.96 -9.29 17.39
CA LEU A 217 13.19 -8.34 18.21
C LEU A 217 12.02 -8.99 18.97
N ALA A 218 11.46 -10.06 18.41
CA ALA A 218 10.42 -10.85 19.08
C ALA A 218 10.96 -11.89 20.08
N GLY A 219 12.28 -11.95 20.31
CA GLY A 219 12.93 -12.97 21.17
C GLY A 219 12.78 -14.40 20.64
N ARG A 220 12.61 -14.57 19.33
CA ARG A 220 12.37 -15.87 18.68
C ARG A 220 13.63 -16.39 18.00
N ARG A 221 13.71 -17.71 17.83
CA ARG A 221 14.80 -18.41 17.12
C ARG A 221 14.23 -19.33 16.03
N ALA A 222 13.37 -18.79 15.16
CA ALA A 222 12.87 -19.56 14.04
C ALA A 222 13.99 -19.83 13.01
N LEU A 223 14.03 -21.06 12.51
CA LEU A 223 14.95 -21.46 11.45
C LEU A 223 14.51 -20.85 10.09
N LEU A 224 15.34 -20.01 9.50
CA LEU A 224 15.10 -19.46 8.17
C LEU A 224 15.61 -20.44 7.12
N LEU A 225 14.71 -21.29 6.58
CA LEU A 225 15.05 -22.37 5.67
C LEU A 225 15.02 -21.89 4.20
N PRO A 226 16.13 -21.94 3.46
CA PRO A 226 16.11 -21.64 2.05
C PRO A 226 15.35 -22.72 1.28
N VAL A 227 14.39 -22.31 0.44
CA VAL A 227 13.60 -23.20 -0.41
C VAL A 227 13.75 -22.73 -1.85
N PRO A 228 14.20 -23.59 -2.78
CA PRO A 228 14.31 -23.21 -4.19
C PRO A 228 12.96 -22.80 -4.78
N ALA A 229 12.92 -21.68 -5.53
CA ALA A 229 11.66 -21.17 -6.09
C ALA A 229 11.10 -22.10 -7.18
N GLY A 230 11.94 -22.76 -7.96
CA GLY A 230 11.50 -23.62 -9.05
C GLY A 230 10.50 -24.71 -8.64
N PRO A 231 10.83 -25.61 -7.69
CA PRO A 231 9.89 -26.62 -7.19
C PRO A 231 8.62 -26.02 -6.57
N VAL A 232 8.72 -24.89 -5.87
CA VAL A 232 7.54 -24.21 -5.28
C VAL A 232 6.62 -23.69 -6.39
N LEU A 233 7.16 -23.04 -7.41
CA LEU A 233 6.39 -22.57 -8.55
C LEU A 233 5.71 -23.74 -9.29
N ALA A 234 6.43 -24.83 -9.56
CA ALA A 234 5.86 -26.01 -10.19
C ALA A 234 4.71 -26.62 -9.38
N ALA A 235 4.87 -26.71 -8.04
CA ALA A 235 3.83 -27.20 -7.16
C ALA A 235 2.59 -26.29 -7.15
N LEU A 236 2.79 -24.95 -7.11
CA LEU A 236 1.70 -23.99 -7.20
C LEU A 236 0.97 -24.06 -8.53
N GLU A 237 1.66 -24.16 -9.65
CA GLU A 237 1.06 -24.27 -10.99
C GLU A 237 0.22 -25.56 -11.14
N ILE A 238 0.68 -26.65 -10.54
CA ILE A 238 -0.11 -27.90 -10.51
C ILE A 238 -1.35 -27.71 -9.63
N ALA A 239 -1.19 -27.14 -8.44
CA ALA A 239 -2.29 -26.92 -7.50
C ALA A 239 -3.35 -25.93 -8.05
N GLU A 240 -2.95 -24.92 -8.81
CA GLU A 240 -3.84 -23.96 -9.47
C GLU A 240 -4.73 -24.59 -10.55
N ARG A 241 -4.36 -25.77 -11.07
CA ARG A 241 -5.19 -26.53 -12.02
C ARG A 241 -6.34 -27.27 -11.35
N VAL A 242 -6.36 -27.34 -10.01
CA VAL A 242 -7.44 -27.98 -9.25
C VAL A 242 -8.51 -26.95 -8.90
N PRO A 243 -9.72 -26.97 -9.53
CA PRO A 243 -10.70 -25.87 -9.45
C PRO A 243 -11.23 -25.59 -8.04
N LEU A 244 -11.13 -26.54 -7.12
CA LEU A 244 -11.66 -26.43 -5.75
C LEU A 244 -10.61 -25.93 -4.74
N LEU A 245 -9.32 -25.84 -5.15
CA LEU A 245 -8.23 -25.48 -4.25
C LEU A 245 -8.01 -23.94 -4.26
N ARG A 246 -8.51 -23.26 -3.22
CA ARG A 246 -8.24 -21.83 -3.04
C ARG A 246 -6.90 -21.63 -2.36
N LEU A 247 -5.88 -21.31 -3.12
CA LEU A 247 -4.54 -21.05 -2.59
C LEU A 247 -4.44 -19.61 -2.08
N PRO A 248 -3.85 -19.39 -0.90
CA PRO A 248 -3.62 -18.03 -0.37
C PRO A 248 -2.51 -17.29 -1.12
N VAL A 249 -1.68 -18.01 -1.89
CA VAL A 249 -0.58 -17.49 -2.71
C VAL A 249 -0.61 -18.20 -4.04
N THR A 250 -0.50 -17.45 -5.14
CA THR A 250 -0.47 -17.98 -6.51
C THR A 250 0.94 -17.99 -7.09
N SER A 251 1.16 -18.81 -8.12
CA SER A 251 2.42 -18.83 -8.88
C SER A 251 2.75 -17.44 -9.44
N THR A 252 1.75 -16.70 -9.90
CA THR A 252 1.89 -15.31 -10.38
C THR A 252 2.35 -14.35 -9.26
N ASN A 253 1.84 -14.50 -8.04
CA ASN A 253 2.29 -13.70 -6.90
C ASN A 253 3.77 -13.97 -6.57
N VAL A 254 4.18 -15.25 -6.59
CA VAL A 254 5.58 -15.64 -6.34
C VAL A 254 6.50 -15.12 -7.45
N ARG A 255 6.12 -15.25 -8.72
CA ARG A 255 6.89 -14.69 -9.85
C ARG A 255 7.00 -13.17 -9.75
N GLY A 256 5.92 -12.48 -9.40
CA GLY A 256 5.92 -11.03 -9.19
C GLY A 256 6.88 -10.60 -8.06
N LEU A 257 6.90 -11.33 -6.95
CA LEU A 257 7.82 -11.07 -5.83
C LEU A 257 9.29 -11.26 -6.26
N ILE A 258 9.60 -12.33 -7.00
CA ILE A 258 10.95 -12.59 -7.51
C ILE A 258 11.37 -11.49 -8.49
N GLN A 259 10.51 -11.13 -9.45
CA GLN A 259 10.78 -10.11 -10.44
C GLN A 259 11.05 -8.74 -9.79
N GLN A 260 10.19 -8.32 -8.86
CA GLN A 260 10.34 -7.06 -8.14
C GLN A 260 11.60 -7.05 -7.26
N GLY A 261 11.90 -8.15 -6.59
CA GLY A 261 13.03 -8.27 -5.67
C GLY A 261 14.42 -8.24 -6.33
N GLN A 262 14.49 -8.25 -7.67
CA GLN A 262 15.75 -8.11 -8.43
C GLN A 262 15.98 -6.68 -8.93
N ARG A 263 15.00 -5.78 -8.79
CA ARG A 263 15.08 -4.41 -9.31
C ARG A 263 15.57 -3.43 -8.26
N ARG A 264 16.31 -2.42 -8.73
CA ARG A 264 16.66 -1.27 -7.94
C ARG A 264 15.76 -0.10 -8.30
N PHE A 265 15.21 0.54 -7.27
CA PHE A 265 14.39 1.73 -7.39
C PHE A 265 15.10 2.91 -6.72
N PRO A 266 15.18 4.09 -7.38
CA PRO A 266 15.63 5.29 -6.70
C PRO A 266 14.64 5.63 -5.58
N SER A 267 15.15 6.20 -4.50
CA SER A 267 14.34 6.73 -3.41
C SER A 267 14.19 8.24 -3.58
N ASP A 268 12.97 8.74 -3.43
CA ASP A 268 12.71 10.18 -3.34
C ASP A 268 12.54 10.63 -1.86
N PHE A 269 12.88 9.77 -0.91
CA PHE A 269 12.61 9.92 0.51
C PHE A 269 13.23 11.20 1.12
N GLU A 270 14.46 11.53 0.74
CA GLU A 270 15.16 12.72 1.24
C GLU A 270 14.44 14.03 0.89
N ARG A 271 13.72 14.06 -0.24
CA ARG A 271 12.93 15.21 -0.67
C ARG A 271 11.86 15.62 0.34
N PHE A 272 11.38 14.66 1.11
CA PHE A 272 10.29 14.89 2.07
C PHE A 272 10.79 15.31 3.46
N GLY A 273 12.10 15.44 3.68
CA GLY A 273 12.69 15.96 4.91
C GLY A 273 12.48 15.10 6.14
N HIS A 274 12.08 13.84 5.96
CA HIS A 274 11.92 12.90 7.06
C HIS A 274 13.20 12.08 7.28
N PRO A 275 13.54 11.72 8.53
CA PRO A 275 14.76 10.98 8.82
C PRO A 275 14.72 9.56 8.25
N VAL A 276 15.84 9.13 7.69
CA VAL A 276 16.06 7.72 7.34
C VAL A 276 16.16 6.92 8.64
N GLN A 277 15.43 5.82 8.74
CA GLN A 277 15.38 4.98 9.93
C GLN A 277 15.95 3.60 9.63
N SER A 278 16.63 2.99 10.61
CA SER A 278 17.07 1.61 10.47
C SER A 278 15.88 0.64 10.42
N LEU A 279 16.08 -0.53 9.84
CA LEU A 279 15.05 -1.58 9.82
C LEU A 279 14.60 -1.97 11.24
N GLU A 280 15.56 -2.06 12.17
CA GLU A 280 15.29 -2.38 13.57
C GLU A 280 14.42 -1.31 14.24
N THR A 281 14.70 -0.04 13.98
CA THR A 281 13.89 1.08 14.49
C THR A 281 12.46 1.01 13.95
N LEU A 282 12.31 0.78 12.64
CA LEU A 282 10.99 0.63 12.03
C LEU A 282 10.20 -0.54 12.63
N ILE A 283 10.83 -1.69 12.84
CA ILE A 283 10.19 -2.87 13.41
C ILE A 283 9.82 -2.65 14.89
N ALA A 284 10.70 -2.00 15.66
CA ALA A 284 10.44 -1.69 17.07
C ALA A 284 9.22 -0.77 17.22
N LEU A 285 9.14 0.30 16.42
CA LEU A 285 8.00 1.21 16.39
C LEU A 285 6.69 0.53 15.97
N ALA A 286 6.75 -0.44 15.06
CA ALA A 286 5.57 -1.20 14.63
C ALA A 286 5.08 -2.24 15.67
N GLY A 287 5.84 -2.49 16.71
CA GLY A 287 5.52 -3.43 17.80
C GLY A 287 5.02 -2.76 19.08
N SER A 288 5.17 -1.45 19.21
CA SER A 288 4.64 -0.63 20.30
C SER A 288 3.19 -0.23 20.04
#